data_183a4744f98cb66f103248b9b2c7fbb7
#
_entry.id   183a4744f98cb66f103248b9b2c7fbb7
#
_cell.length_a   1.000
_cell.length_b   1.000
_cell.length_c   1.000
_cell.angle_alpha   90.00
_cell.angle_beta   90.00
_cell.angle_gamma   90.00
#
_symmetry.space_group_name_H-M   'P 1'
#
loop_
_entity.id
_entity.type
_entity.pdbx_description
1 polymer ?
#
loop_
_entity_poly.entity_id
_entity_poly.type
_entity_poly.pdbx_seq_one_letter_code
_entity_poly.pdbx_strand_id
1 'polypeptide(L)'
;MRDIMVPMSFDKLINQCLTEYRTKKSLFDVKAIVTADTEKNMEFCGRGLESPLGVAAGPHTQLAQNIVACYAGGARFIELKTVQVMYGEELGIQKPCIRANDEGYNVEWSSELHALEAMNEYIRAWFATKIVAKEFGLGNPDAFQFNMSVGYNLEGIKTPAVDSFLNGLNDASTTKVFQECKQYLLDNLHLFENVDADFINSIPAHVCNTITLSLIHI
;
A
#
# COMPACT_ATOMS: atom_id res chain seq x y z
N MET A 1 -23.02 5.52 -9.60
CA MET A 1 -22.08 4.74 -8.77
C MET A 1 -20.85 4.53 -9.65
N ARG A 2 -19.65 4.80 -9.18
CA ARG A 2 -18.45 4.56 -9.98
C ARG A 2 -18.16 3.06 -9.98
N ASP A 3 -17.85 2.51 -11.14
CA ASP A 3 -17.54 1.07 -11.31
C ASP A 3 -16.04 0.76 -11.11
N ILE A 4 -15.25 1.78 -10.73
CA ILE A 4 -13.81 1.68 -10.49
C ILE A 4 -13.47 2.09 -9.06
N MET A 5 -12.36 1.59 -8.54
CA MET A 5 -11.82 2.02 -7.26
C MET A 5 -11.45 3.50 -7.29
N VAL A 6 -11.64 4.19 -6.15
CA VAL A 6 -11.33 5.62 -6.03
C VAL A 6 -10.31 5.80 -4.91
N PRO A 7 -9.07 6.17 -5.26
CA PRO A 7 -8.05 6.52 -4.29
C PRO A 7 -8.46 7.66 -3.37
N MET A 8 -8.03 7.58 -2.12
CA MET A 8 -8.15 8.67 -1.17
C MET A 8 -6.96 9.62 -1.33
N SER A 9 -7.17 10.93 -1.23
CA SER A 9 -6.04 11.87 -1.20
C SER A 9 -5.21 11.67 0.06
N PHE A 10 -3.90 11.93 0.00
CA PHE A 10 -2.99 11.63 1.10
C PHE A 10 -3.30 12.42 2.38
N ASP A 11 -3.70 13.67 2.24
CA ASP A 11 -4.15 14.51 3.35
C ASP A 11 -5.37 13.91 4.08
N LYS A 12 -6.36 13.40 3.33
CA LYS A 12 -7.53 12.72 3.90
C LYS A 12 -7.14 11.40 4.56
N LEU A 13 -6.25 10.63 3.93
CA LEU A 13 -5.76 9.37 4.46
C LEU A 13 -5.13 9.57 5.85
N ILE A 14 -4.18 10.50 5.97
CA ILE A 14 -3.50 10.81 7.24
C ILE A 14 -4.47 11.36 8.27
N ASN A 15 -5.29 12.36 7.90
CA ASN A 15 -6.25 12.96 8.83
C ASN A 15 -7.29 11.94 9.33
N GLN A 16 -7.73 11.01 8.49
CA GLN A 16 -8.63 9.94 8.91
C GLN A 16 -7.95 8.99 9.88
N CYS A 17 -6.73 8.54 9.60
CA CYS A 17 -5.96 7.70 10.52
C CYS A 17 -5.82 8.36 11.89
N LEU A 18 -5.39 9.63 11.94
CA LEU A 18 -5.20 10.37 13.19
C LEU A 18 -6.50 10.53 13.96
N THR A 19 -7.55 11.00 13.29
CA THR A 19 -8.84 11.28 13.93
C THR A 19 -9.49 10.00 14.43
N GLU A 20 -9.56 8.97 13.60
CA GLU A 20 -10.21 7.72 13.96
C GLU A 20 -9.49 7.02 15.11
N TYR A 21 -8.16 6.92 15.04
CA TYR A 21 -7.42 6.29 16.12
C TYR A 21 -7.53 7.06 17.45
N ARG A 22 -7.44 8.38 17.42
CA ARG A 22 -7.54 9.21 18.63
C ARG A 22 -8.92 9.15 19.28
N THR A 23 -9.97 9.08 18.46
CA THR A 23 -11.36 9.11 18.96
C THR A 23 -11.96 7.73 19.21
N LYS A 24 -11.60 6.72 18.44
CA LYS A 24 -12.24 5.39 18.44
C LYS A 24 -11.28 4.24 18.71
N LYS A 25 -9.98 4.49 18.73
CA LYS A 25 -8.94 3.44 18.79
C LYS A 25 -9.10 2.39 17.69
N SER A 26 -9.53 2.82 16.50
CA SER A 26 -9.64 2.00 15.28
C SER A 26 -8.92 2.66 14.11
N LEU A 27 -8.64 1.90 13.07
CA LEU A 27 -8.09 2.37 11.81
C LEU A 27 -8.89 1.72 10.68
N PHE A 28 -9.62 2.51 9.90
CA PHE A 28 -10.53 2.04 8.84
C PHE A 28 -11.45 0.92 9.35
N ASP A 29 -12.14 1.18 10.48
CA ASP A 29 -13.02 0.25 11.20
C ASP A 29 -12.36 -1.02 11.78
N VAL A 30 -11.06 -1.21 11.63
CA VAL A 30 -10.33 -2.25 12.36
C VAL A 30 -10.24 -1.85 13.84
N LYS A 31 -11.05 -2.50 14.68
CA LYS A 31 -11.16 -2.21 16.12
C LYS A 31 -10.20 -3.02 16.97
N ALA A 32 -9.88 -4.24 16.52
CA ALA A 32 -8.90 -5.10 17.18
C ALA A 32 -7.52 -4.85 16.58
N ILE A 33 -6.93 -3.70 16.90
CA ILE A 33 -5.60 -3.36 16.40
C ILE A 33 -4.56 -4.24 17.07
N VAL A 34 -3.70 -4.83 16.25
CA VAL A 34 -2.62 -5.71 16.71
C VAL A 34 -1.34 -4.89 16.85
N THR A 35 -0.88 -4.75 18.09
CA THR A 35 0.50 -4.30 18.37
C THR A 35 1.44 -5.49 18.24
N ALA A 36 2.54 -5.30 17.54
CA ALA A 36 3.50 -6.37 17.33
C ALA A 36 4.23 -6.71 18.63
N ASP A 37 4.48 -8.00 18.82
CA ASP A 37 5.39 -8.50 19.84
C ASP A 37 6.82 -8.42 19.32
N THR A 38 7.57 -7.42 19.78
CA THR A 38 8.94 -7.15 19.31
C THR A 38 9.94 -8.26 19.64
N GLU A 39 9.57 -9.24 20.47
CA GLU A 39 10.41 -10.40 20.78
C GLU A 39 10.36 -11.49 19.67
N LYS A 40 9.38 -11.44 18.78
CA LYS A 40 9.15 -12.43 17.73
C LYS A 40 9.58 -11.96 16.34
N ASN A 41 10.72 -11.32 16.28
CA ASN A 41 11.28 -10.91 14.98
C ASN A 41 11.68 -12.13 14.14
N MET A 42 11.24 -12.10 12.90
CA MET A 42 11.70 -13.04 11.86
C MET A 42 12.34 -12.26 10.72
N GLU A 43 13.16 -12.94 9.94
CA GLU A 43 13.70 -12.36 8.71
C GLU A 43 13.01 -12.99 7.49
N PHE A 44 12.61 -12.17 6.55
CA PHE A 44 12.07 -12.61 5.27
C PHE A 44 12.59 -11.70 4.15
N CYS A 45 13.12 -12.29 3.09
CA CYS A 45 13.69 -11.54 1.96
C CYS A 45 14.71 -10.48 2.38
N GLY A 46 15.58 -10.80 3.37
CA GLY A 46 16.65 -9.92 3.85
C GLY A 46 16.19 -8.76 4.74
N ARG A 47 14.94 -8.75 5.19
CA ARG A 47 14.43 -7.74 6.12
C ARG A 47 13.67 -8.35 7.29
N GLY A 48 13.72 -7.67 8.42
CA GLY A 48 12.99 -8.05 9.61
C GLY A 48 11.48 -7.87 9.48
N LEU A 49 10.74 -8.79 10.08
CA LEU A 49 9.28 -8.72 10.23
C LEU A 49 8.91 -8.99 11.70
N GLU A 50 7.96 -8.24 12.22
CA GLU A 50 7.44 -8.44 13.57
C GLU A 50 6.36 -9.53 13.65
N SER A 51 5.83 -9.97 12.52
CA SER A 51 4.77 -10.96 12.43
C SER A 51 4.90 -11.76 11.14
N PRO A 52 4.65 -13.08 11.16
CA PRO A 52 4.60 -13.90 9.95
C PRO A 52 3.30 -13.71 9.15
N LEU A 53 2.37 -12.91 9.65
CA LEU A 53 1.10 -12.67 9.00
C LEU A 53 1.28 -11.74 7.79
N GLY A 54 0.78 -12.18 6.65
CA GLY A 54 0.79 -11.42 5.41
C GLY A 54 -0.57 -11.36 4.74
N VAL A 55 -0.71 -10.45 3.79
CA VAL A 55 -1.90 -10.29 2.95
C VAL A 55 -1.52 -10.59 1.52
N ALA A 56 -2.27 -11.51 0.89
CA ALA A 56 -2.11 -11.84 -0.51
C ALA A 56 -2.54 -10.68 -1.42
N ALA A 57 -1.88 -10.59 -2.57
CA ALA A 57 -2.20 -9.59 -3.58
C ALA A 57 -3.59 -9.78 -4.18
N GLY A 58 -4.31 -8.68 -4.31
CA GLY A 58 -5.60 -8.64 -4.97
C GLY A 58 -5.99 -7.19 -5.30
N PRO A 59 -6.97 -6.95 -6.17
CA PRO A 59 -7.41 -5.58 -6.49
C PRO A 59 -7.75 -4.76 -5.25
N HIS A 60 -8.29 -5.39 -4.21
CA HIS A 60 -8.60 -4.75 -2.94
C HIS A 60 -7.38 -4.19 -2.21
N THR A 61 -6.17 -4.74 -2.41
CA THR A 61 -4.93 -4.24 -1.80
C THR A 61 -4.26 -3.14 -2.63
N GLN A 62 -4.88 -2.65 -3.68
CA GLN A 62 -4.38 -1.50 -4.44
C GLN A 62 -4.66 -0.14 -3.76
N LEU A 63 -5.56 -0.09 -2.79
CA LEU A 63 -5.89 1.16 -2.09
C LEU A 63 -5.09 1.33 -0.80
N ALA A 64 -4.52 2.51 -0.60
CA ALA A 64 -3.70 2.81 0.56
C ALA A 64 -4.41 2.59 1.90
N GLN A 65 -5.69 2.98 2.01
CA GLN A 65 -6.49 2.76 3.21
C GLN A 65 -6.64 1.27 3.57
N ASN A 66 -6.78 0.40 2.56
CA ASN A 66 -6.89 -1.04 2.79
C ASN A 66 -5.57 -1.64 3.29
N ILE A 67 -4.44 -1.15 2.77
CA ILE A 67 -3.11 -1.57 3.23
C ILE A 67 -2.90 -1.15 4.68
N VAL A 68 -3.26 0.08 5.04
CA VAL A 68 -3.19 0.55 6.45
C VAL A 68 -4.12 -0.27 7.34
N ALA A 69 -5.32 -0.62 6.88
CA ALA A 69 -6.24 -1.49 7.62
C ALA A 69 -5.65 -2.90 7.85
N CYS A 70 -5.03 -3.48 6.82
CA CYS A 70 -4.34 -4.77 6.94
C CYS A 70 -3.19 -4.71 7.95
N TYR A 71 -2.39 -3.62 7.92
CA TYR A 71 -1.34 -3.40 8.90
C TYR A 71 -1.88 -3.30 10.33
N ALA A 72 -2.97 -2.55 10.53
CA ALA A 72 -3.64 -2.43 11.81
C ALA A 72 -4.18 -3.79 12.31
N GLY A 73 -4.64 -4.65 11.42
CA GLY A 73 -5.06 -6.03 11.70
C GLY A 73 -3.91 -7.01 11.98
N GLY A 74 -2.65 -6.55 11.93
CA GLY A 74 -1.47 -7.35 12.30
C GLY A 74 -0.62 -7.85 11.13
N ALA A 75 -1.00 -7.55 9.87
CA ALA A 75 -0.17 -7.91 8.73
C ALA A 75 1.14 -7.11 8.74
N ARG A 76 2.25 -7.80 8.51
CA ARG A 76 3.58 -7.18 8.38
C ARG A 76 4.24 -7.48 7.03
N PHE A 77 3.66 -8.41 6.30
CA PHE A 77 4.02 -8.72 4.93
C PHE A 77 2.82 -8.38 4.04
N ILE A 78 2.98 -7.44 3.13
CA ILE A 78 1.93 -7.03 2.19
C ILE A 78 2.41 -7.37 0.78
N GLU A 79 1.70 -8.27 0.12
CA GLU A 79 1.94 -8.50 -1.30
C GLU A 79 1.15 -7.48 -2.11
N LEU A 80 1.86 -6.57 -2.76
CA LEU A 80 1.28 -5.56 -3.61
C LEU A 80 0.75 -6.19 -4.90
N LYS A 81 -0.46 -5.83 -5.29
CA LYS A 81 -1.06 -6.32 -6.53
C LYS A 81 -0.37 -5.69 -7.74
N THR A 82 0.10 -6.55 -8.65
CA THR A 82 0.56 -6.10 -9.96
C THR A 82 -0.60 -5.52 -10.75
N VAL A 83 -0.35 -4.45 -11.49
CA VAL A 83 -1.34 -3.87 -12.40
C VAL A 83 -1.45 -4.68 -13.68
N GLN A 84 -2.59 -4.56 -14.36
CA GLN A 84 -2.78 -5.17 -15.67
C GLN A 84 -2.07 -4.38 -16.77
N VAL A 85 -1.66 -5.06 -17.82
CA VAL A 85 -1.14 -4.41 -19.04
C VAL A 85 -2.29 -3.71 -19.78
N MET A 86 -3.47 -4.36 -19.82
CA MET A 86 -4.71 -3.77 -20.32
C MET A 86 -5.44 -3.07 -19.18
N TYR A 87 -6.02 -1.93 -19.46
CA TYR A 87 -6.89 -1.25 -18.50
C TYR A 87 -8.26 -1.91 -18.42
N GLY A 88 -8.91 -1.82 -17.25
CA GLY A 88 -10.24 -2.39 -17.06
C GLY A 88 -11.28 -1.89 -18.04
N GLU A 89 -11.15 -0.64 -18.49
CA GLU A 89 -12.03 -0.04 -19.50
C GLU A 89 -11.92 -0.69 -20.89
N GLU A 90 -10.78 -1.29 -21.20
CA GLU A 90 -10.52 -1.98 -22.47
C GLU A 90 -11.11 -3.39 -22.49
N LEU A 91 -11.47 -3.93 -21.33
CA LEU A 91 -12.10 -5.23 -21.23
C LEU A 91 -13.58 -5.14 -21.65
N GLY A 92 -13.98 -5.90 -22.65
CA GLY A 92 -15.33 -5.95 -23.18
C GLY A 92 -16.32 -6.75 -22.30
N ILE A 93 -16.24 -6.62 -21.00
CA ILE A 93 -17.06 -7.34 -20.02
C ILE A 93 -17.95 -6.38 -19.23
N GLN A 94 -19.08 -6.90 -18.72
CA GLN A 94 -19.97 -6.10 -17.89
C GLN A 94 -19.29 -5.76 -16.55
N LYS A 95 -19.38 -4.52 -16.12
CA LYS A 95 -18.84 -4.00 -14.86
C LYS A 95 -19.92 -3.74 -13.83
N PRO A 96 -19.64 -4.05 -12.56
CA PRO A 96 -18.54 -4.87 -12.06
C PRO A 96 -18.72 -6.35 -12.43
N CYS A 97 -17.64 -7.07 -12.68
CA CYS A 97 -17.67 -8.48 -13.13
C CYS A 97 -18.20 -9.45 -12.07
N ILE A 98 -17.93 -9.16 -10.79
CA ILE A 98 -18.36 -9.93 -9.64
C ILE A 98 -19.26 -9.04 -8.78
N ARG A 99 -20.41 -9.54 -8.39
CA ARG A 99 -21.27 -8.89 -7.41
C ARG A 99 -21.14 -9.59 -6.07
N ALA A 100 -20.75 -8.81 -5.04
CA ALA A 100 -20.80 -9.19 -3.65
C ALA A 100 -21.67 -8.16 -2.92
N ASN A 101 -22.95 -8.46 -2.79
CA ASN A 101 -23.93 -7.49 -2.26
C ASN A 101 -23.98 -7.47 -0.73
N ASP A 102 -23.47 -8.50 -0.08
CA ASP A 102 -23.63 -8.81 1.33
C ASP A 102 -22.28 -8.97 2.06
N GLU A 103 -21.23 -9.33 1.34
CA GLU A 103 -19.91 -9.52 1.93
C GLU A 103 -18.83 -8.76 1.17
N GLY A 104 -18.38 -7.66 1.74
CA GLY A 104 -17.30 -6.89 1.17
C GLY A 104 -17.70 -6.14 -0.09
N TYR A 105 -16.74 -5.83 -0.89
CA TYR A 105 -16.90 -5.05 -2.10
C TYR A 105 -16.44 -5.84 -3.32
N ASN A 106 -17.04 -5.51 -4.43
CA ASN A 106 -16.77 -6.17 -5.67
C ASN A 106 -15.51 -5.60 -6.32
N VAL A 107 -14.46 -6.36 -6.32
CA VAL A 107 -13.19 -6.01 -6.94
C VAL A 107 -12.80 -7.03 -7.99
N GLU A 108 -12.59 -6.55 -9.19
CA GLU A 108 -12.25 -7.35 -10.35
C GLU A 108 -11.30 -6.53 -11.24
N TRP A 109 -10.68 -7.15 -12.22
CA TRP A 109 -9.74 -6.48 -13.12
C TRP A 109 -10.30 -5.22 -13.78
N SER A 110 -11.58 -5.22 -14.09
CA SER A 110 -12.26 -4.06 -14.65
C SER A 110 -12.36 -2.86 -13.71
N SER A 111 -12.12 -3.04 -12.42
CA SER A 111 -12.12 -1.97 -11.40
C SER A 111 -10.73 -1.64 -10.88
N GLU A 112 -9.68 -2.28 -11.38
CA GLU A 112 -8.30 -1.98 -11.00
C GLU A 112 -7.88 -0.55 -11.37
N LEU A 113 -6.95 -0.03 -10.58
CA LEU A 113 -6.31 1.25 -10.87
C LEU A 113 -5.35 1.11 -12.07
N HIS A 114 -5.15 2.20 -12.79
CA HIS A 114 -4.07 2.30 -13.78
C HIS A 114 -2.70 2.21 -13.11
N ALA A 115 -1.68 1.79 -13.85
CA ALA A 115 -0.33 1.56 -13.33
C ALA A 115 0.21 2.71 -12.47
N LEU A 116 0.11 3.94 -12.96
CA LEU A 116 0.59 5.12 -12.24
C LEU A 116 -0.24 5.39 -10.98
N GLU A 117 -1.54 5.18 -11.01
CA GLU A 117 -2.42 5.37 -9.85
C GLU A 117 -2.13 4.33 -8.77
N ALA A 118 -1.94 3.06 -9.16
CA ALA A 118 -1.56 1.99 -8.24
C ALA A 118 -0.20 2.26 -7.59
N MET A 119 0.80 2.69 -8.37
CA MET A 119 2.11 3.10 -7.83
C MET A 119 1.95 4.23 -6.79
N ASN A 120 1.15 5.23 -7.11
CA ASN A 120 0.90 6.35 -6.21
C ASN A 120 0.22 5.89 -4.91
N GLU A 121 -0.73 4.96 -5.00
CA GLU A 121 -1.38 4.39 -3.80
C GLU A 121 -0.40 3.60 -2.93
N TYR A 122 0.49 2.82 -3.52
CA TYR A 122 1.49 2.07 -2.77
C TYR A 122 2.51 2.97 -2.06
N ILE A 123 2.91 4.06 -2.71
CA ILE A 123 3.78 5.08 -2.08
C ILE A 123 3.04 5.79 -0.94
N ARG A 124 1.76 6.17 -1.13
CA ARG A 124 0.93 6.73 -0.05
C ARG A 124 0.77 5.77 1.12
N ALA A 125 0.50 4.49 0.82
CA ALA A 125 0.40 3.45 1.82
C ALA A 125 1.71 3.26 2.61
N TRP A 126 2.86 3.33 1.92
CA TRP A 126 4.17 3.24 2.54
C TRP A 126 4.37 4.32 3.60
N PHE A 127 4.14 5.58 3.23
CA PHE A 127 4.19 6.68 4.19
C PHE A 127 3.17 6.51 5.32
N ALA A 128 1.90 6.30 4.99
CA ALA A 128 0.83 6.20 5.98
C ALA A 128 1.08 5.07 6.99
N THR A 129 1.53 3.91 6.54
CA THR A 129 1.84 2.77 7.43
C THR A 129 2.99 3.10 8.37
N LYS A 130 4.07 3.72 7.88
CA LYS A 130 5.18 4.16 8.73
C LYS A 130 4.75 5.22 9.75
N ILE A 131 3.91 6.17 9.33
CA ILE A 131 3.39 7.21 10.21
C ILE A 131 2.51 6.60 11.30
N VAL A 132 1.54 5.74 10.99
CA VAL A 132 0.67 5.14 12.02
C VAL A 132 1.45 4.20 12.95
N ALA A 133 2.44 3.48 12.42
CA ALA A 133 3.32 2.64 13.23
C ALA A 133 4.06 3.48 14.29
N LYS A 134 4.69 4.58 13.87
CA LYS A 134 5.47 5.48 14.73
C LYS A 134 4.58 6.29 15.66
N GLU A 135 3.53 6.93 15.11
CA GLU A 135 2.67 7.83 15.88
C GLU A 135 1.91 7.11 16.99
N PHE A 136 1.43 5.92 16.73
CA PHE A 136 0.58 5.18 17.65
C PHE A 136 1.29 4.01 18.35
N GLY A 137 2.57 3.80 18.08
CA GLY A 137 3.33 2.70 18.70
C GLY A 137 2.79 1.32 18.33
N LEU A 138 2.32 1.14 17.08
CA LEU A 138 1.74 -0.13 16.65
C LEU A 138 2.78 -1.19 16.28
N GLY A 139 4.04 -0.84 16.27
CA GLY A 139 5.16 -1.69 15.95
C GLY A 139 6.37 -0.87 15.48
N ASN A 140 7.45 -1.56 15.11
CA ASN A 140 8.61 -0.91 14.52
C ASN A 140 8.30 -0.50 13.08
N PRO A 141 8.40 0.80 12.72
CA PRO A 141 8.15 1.27 11.36
C PRO A 141 9.01 0.61 10.28
N ASP A 142 10.11 -0.06 10.66
CA ASP A 142 11.02 -0.72 9.73
C ASP A 142 10.87 -2.25 9.72
N ALA A 143 9.94 -2.82 10.50
CA ALA A 143 9.71 -4.25 10.60
C ALA A 143 8.42 -4.73 9.91
N PHE A 144 8.08 -4.10 8.80
CA PHE A 144 7.10 -4.58 7.82
C PHE A 144 7.65 -4.42 6.39
N GLN A 145 7.07 -5.15 5.45
CA GLN A 145 7.53 -5.17 4.06
C GLN A 145 6.38 -5.08 3.08
N PHE A 146 6.64 -4.40 1.97
CA PHE A 146 5.90 -4.54 0.73
C PHE A 146 6.72 -5.36 -0.24
N ASN A 147 6.09 -6.33 -0.88
CA ASN A 147 6.70 -7.21 -1.87
C ASN A 147 5.74 -7.40 -3.04
N MET A 148 6.22 -7.83 -4.18
CA MET A 148 5.41 -8.01 -5.37
C MET A 148 5.88 -9.22 -6.18
N SER A 149 4.92 -9.98 -6.70
CA SER A 149 5.15 -11.00 -7.71
C SER A 149 4.52 -10.56 -9.02
N VAL A 150 5.33 -10.42 -10.06
CA VAL A 150 4.91 -9.94 -11.38
C VAL A 150 4.81 -11.12 -12.35
N GLY A 151 3.59 -11.42 -12.77
CA GLY A 151 3.29 -12.51 -13.70
C GLY A 151 2.82 -12.01 -15.05
N TYR A 152 3.75 -11.55 -15.90
CA TYR A 152 3.47 -11.16 -17.27
C TYR A 152 4.38 -11.90 -18.26
N ASN A 153 4.02 -11.83 -19.55
CA ASN A 153 4.98 -12.11 -20.59
C ASN A 153 6.05 -11.00 -20.67
N LEU A 154 7.18 -11.32 -21.27
CA LEU A 154 8.31 -10.38 -21.34
C LEU A 154 7.96 -9.06 -22.05
N GLU A 155 7.08 -9.10 -23.04
CA GLU A 155 6.64 -7.91 -23.78
C GLU A 155 5.83 -6.97 -22.89
N GLY A 156 4.92 -7.52 -22.09
CA GLY A 156 4.13 -6.75 -21.11
C GLY A 156 5.00 -6.07 -20.06
N ILE A 157 6.00 -6.79 -19.51
CA ILE A 157 6.94 -6.24 -18.52
C ILE A 157 7.75 -5.07 -19.11
N LYS A 158 8.11 -5.14 -20.39
CA LYS A 158 8.88 -4.09 -21.07
C LYS A 158 8.06 -2.89 -21.54
N THR A 159 6.75 -2.87 -21.31
CA THR A 159 5.96 -1.69 -21.65
C THR A 159 6.40 -0.50 -20.79
N PRO A 160 6.44 0.72 -21.32
CA PRO A 160 6.86 1.89 -20.54
C PRO A 160 6.02 2.10 -19.26
N ALA A 161 4.74 1.73 -19.28
CA ALA A 161 3.86 1.86 -18.12
C ALA A 161 4.26 0.91 -16.98
N VAL A 162 4.52 -0.37 -17.31
CA VAL A 162 4.93 -1.38 -16.30
C VAL A 162 6.36 -1.11 -15.84
N ASP A 163 7.27 -0.75 -16.75
CA ASP A 163 8.64 -0.41 -16.40
C ASP A 163 8.70 0.78 -15.42
N SER A 164 7.97 1.86 -15.73
CA SER A 164 7.89 3.01 -14.84
C SER A 164 7.26 2.68 -13.48
N PHE A 165 6.25 1.80 -13.45
CA PHE A 165 5.62 1.32 -12.24
C PHE A 165 6.61 0.54 -11.35
N LEU A 166 7.35 -0.40 -11.92
CA LEU A 166 8.32 -1.21 -11.18
C LEU A 166 9.50 -0.38 -10.68
N ASN A 167 10.06 0.48 -11.55
CA ASN A 167 11.17 1.36 -11.19
C ASN A 167 10.77 2.37 -10.11
N GLY A 168 9.57 2.93 -10.18
CA GLY A 168 9.06 3.87 -9.18
C GLY A 168 8.80 3.23 -7.82
N LEU A 169 8.54 1.91 -7.75
CA LEU A 169 8.43 1.19 -6.47
C LEU A 169 9.79 0.73 -5.93
N ASN A 170 10.76 0.49 -6.82
CA ASN A 170 12.13 0.20 -6.43
C ASN A 170 12.86 1.43 -5.89
N ASP A 171 12.66 2.59 -6.52
CA ASP A 171 13.13 3.90 -6.04
C ASP A 171 12.11 4.99 -6.34
N ALA A 172 11.33 5.35 -5.33
CA ALA A 172 10.30 6.36 -5.41
C ALA A 172 10.85 7.80 -5.25
N SER A 173 12.15 7.98 -4.99
CA SER A 173 12.74 9.28 -4.63
C SER A 173 12.49 10.39 -5.65
N THR A 174 12.38 10.05 -6.91
CA THR A 174 12.13 11.00 -8.01
C THR A 174 10.66 11.13 -8.38
N THR A 175 9.78 10.33 -7.79
CA THR A 175 8.35 10.39 -8.09
C THR A 175 7.70 11.60 -7.43
N LYS A 176 6.78 12.23 -8.16
CA LYS A 176 6.05 13.39 -7.65
C LYS A 176 5.29 13.07 -6.36
N VAL A 177 4.63 11.92 -6.29
CA VAL A 177 3.84 11.51 -5.13
C VAL A 177 4.70 11.31 -3.88
N PHE A 178 5.92 10.78 -4.00
CA PHE A 178 6.82 10.63 -2.85
C PHE A 178 7.19 11.99 -2.27
N GLN A 179 7.53 12.93 -3.13
CA GLN A 179 7.87 14.29 -2.70
C GLN A 179 6.65 15.01 -2.10
N GLU A 180 5.47 14.87 -2.70
CA GLU A 180 4.23 15.44 -2.18
C GLU A 180 3.85 14.87 -0.81
N CYS A 181 3.93 13.56 -0.62
CA CYS A 181 3.67 12.93 0.68
C CYS A 181 4.65 13.41 1.76
N LYS A 182 5.94 13.42 1.42
CA LYS A 182 6.99 13.88 2.33
C LYS A 182 6.78 15.34 2.73
N GLN A 183 6.54 16.22 1.73
CA GLN A 183 6.34 17.65 1.98
C GLN A 183 5.08 17.90 2.82
N TYR A 184 3.97 17.21 2.49
CA TYR A 184 2.74 17.32 3.29
C TYR A 184 2.98 17.00 4.77
N LEU A 185 3.72 15.93 5.07
CA LEU A 185 4.01 15.55 6.45
C LEU A 185 4.89 16.59 7.16
N LEU A 186 5.91 17.12 6.47
CA LEU A 186 6.79 18.15 7.02
C LEU A 186 6.04 19.47 7.29
N ASP A 187 5.13 19.86 6.40
CA ASP A 187 4.33 21.08 6.56
C ASP A 187 3.29 20.95 7.68
N ASN A 188 2.96 19.73 8.08
CA ASN A 188 1.91 19.43 9.06
C ASN A 188 2.44 18.70 10.32
N LEU A 189 3.69 18.93 10.71
CA LEU A 189 4.30 18.33 11.91
C LEU A 189 3.46 18.53 13.17
N HIS A 190 2.75 19.65 13.26
CA HIS A 190 1.88 19.96 14.40
C HIS A 190 0.71 18.97 14.61
N LEU A 191 0.42 18.12 13.63
CA LEU A 191 -0.59 17.07 13.74
C LEU A 191 -0.11 15.86 14.55
N PHE A 192 1.19 15.69 14.75
CA PHE A 192 1.80 14.50 15.31
C PHE A 192 2.36 14.74 16.72
N GLU A 193 2.31 13.71 17.54
CA GLU A 193 2.89 13.71 18.89
C GLU A 193 4.23 12.96 18.92
N ASN A 194 4.38 11.91 18.10
CA ASN A 194 5.52 11.00 18.11
C ASN A 194 6.31 10.95 16.81
N VAL A 195 5.86 11.69 15.79
CA VAL A 195 6.52 11.82 14.49
C VAL A 195 7.16 13.19 14.39
N ASP A 196 8.46 13.24 14.10
CA ASP A 196 9.23 14.45 13.87
C ASP A 196 9.79 14.53 12.43
N ALA A 197 10.45 15.63 12.13
CA ALA A 197 11.04 15.87 10.80
C ALA A 197 12.16 14.87 10.48
N ASP A 198 12.94 14.44 11.47
CA ASP A 198 14.05 13.50 11.26
C ASP A 198 13.49 12.12 10.88
N PHE A 199 12.44 11.67 11.54
CA PHE A 199 11.76 10.44 11.15
C PHE A 199 11.20 10.51 9.73
N ILE A 200 10.49 11.59 9.37
CA ILE A 200 9.96 11.76 8.01
C ILE A 200 11.07 11.76 6.97
N ASN A 201 12.19 12.43 7.26
CA ASN A 201 13.34 12.47 6.37
C ASN A 201 14.05 11.13 6.22
N SER A 202 13.96 10.26 7.22
CA SER A 202 14.56 8.92 7.19
C SER A 202 13.73 7.89 6.44
N ILE A 203 12.48 8.18 6.08
CA ILE A 203 11.61 7.24 5.36
C ILE A 203 12.26 6.87 4.01
N PRO A 204 12.58 5.58 3.79
CA PRO A 204 13.30 5.17 2.60
C PRO A 204 12.42 5.23 1.35
N ALA A 205 13.03 5.59 0.23
CA ALA A 205 12.36 5.62 -1.07
C ALA A 205 12.20 4.24 -1.72
N HIS A 206 12.85 3.22 -1.18
CA HIS A 206 12.69 1.83 -1.61
C HIS A 206 11.40 1.27 -0.99
N VAL A 207 10.30 1.37 -1.74
CA VAL A 207 8.94 1.06 -1.28
C VAL A 207 8.67 -0.45 -1.31
N CYS A 208 9.03 -1.11 -2.41
CA CYS A 208 8.83 -2.54 -2.58
C CYS A 208 10.14 -3.31 -2.32
N ASN A 209 10.16 -4.14 -1.28
CA ASN A 209 11.38 -4.82 -0.84
C ASN A 209 11.90 -5.83 -1.87
N THR A 210 11.00 -6.62 -2.46
CA THR A 210 11.33 -7.56 -3.53
C THR A 210 10.32 -7.47 -4.65
N ILE A 211 10.82 -7.52 -5.89
CA ILE A 211 9.99 -7.65 -7.08
C ILE A 211 10.42 -8.94 -7.77
N THR A 212 9.61 -9.98 -7.62
CA THR A 212 9.86 -11.28 -8.24
C THR A 212 9.18 -11.34 -9.59
N LEU A 213 9.93 -11.64 -10.63
CA LEU A 213 9.39 -11.85 -11.98
C LEU A 213 9.07 -13.33 -12.19
N SER A 214 7.80 -13.64 -12.40
CA SER A 214 7.35 -14.96 -12.83
C SER A 214 7.09 -14.92 -14.32
N LEU A 215 8.01 -15.47 -15.10
CA LEU A 215 7.82 -15.61 -16.55
C LEU A 215 6.88 -16.81 -16.78
N ILE A 216 5.67 -16.53 -17.21
CA ILE A 216 4.77 -17.54 -17.72
C ILE A 216 5.24 -17.87 -19.14
N HIS A 217 5.88 -19.03 -19.29
CA HIS A 217 6.09 -19.60 -20.62
C HIS A 217 4.75 -20.18 -21.09
N ILE A 218 4.15 -19.51 -22.05
CA ILE A 218 3.03 -20.06 -22.83
C ILE A 218 3.61 -20.86 -23.99
#